data_06050661869e169b1d2be19b764175e0
#
_entry.id   06050661869e169b1d2be19b764175e0
#
_cell.length_a   1.000
_cell.length_b   1.000
_cell.length_c   1.000
_cell.angle_alpha   90.00
_cell.angle_beta   90.00
_cell.angle_gamma   90.00
#
_symmetry.space_group_name_H-M   'P 1'
#
loop_
_entity.id
_entity.type
_entity.pdbx_description
1 polymer ?
#
loop_
_entity_poly.entity_id
_entity_poly.type
_entity_poly.pdbx_seq_one_letter_code
_entity_poly.pdbx_strand_id
1 'polypeptide(L)'
;MDISLTGRSAIVTGGSKGIGFAIATSFASSGGDVAIVARGQESLDDAVKRIRQSAKGKVTGVAADVATAVGVQKAYDGAMAAFGKVDIIVNNAGTSATGPFEKLTDEVMQTDLDLKLFAALRLCRLVWPQMKERKWGRIINILNVGAKAPRANSAPTSVSRAAGMAFTKVLSGEGAPHNVLVNALLVGLIEADQHVQAAKKKGIPLADHIAAMTKDVPLGRIGRAEEFANMACFLASDAGSYITGTAINIDGGRSPVV
;
A
#
# COMPACT_ATOMS: atom_id res chain seq x y z
N MET A 1 1.32 23.50 -6.41
CA MET A 1 1.33 22.91 -5.05
C MET A 1 2.68 22.23 -4.89
N ASP A 2 3.41 22.58 -3.86
CA ASP A 2 4.69 21.92 -3.55
C ASP A 2 4.43 20.83 -2.51
N ILE A 3 4.70 19.56 -2.89
CA ILE A 3 4.52 18.40 -2.02
C ILE A 3 5.90 18.00 -1.50
N SER A 4 6.19 18.29 -0.24
CA SER A 4 7.45 17.96 0.41
C SER A 4 7.23 16.96 1.55
N LEU A 5 8.15 15.99 1.64
CA LEU A 5 8.28 15.06 2.77
C LEU A 5 9.63 15.22 3.48
N THR A 6 10.30 16.36 3.27
CA THR A 6 11.60 16.66 3.91
C THR A 6 11.48 16.57 5.43
N GLY A 7 12.41 15.85 6.05
CA GLY A 7 12.42 15.60 7.49
C GLY A 7 11.39 14.57 7.98
N ARG A 8 10.68 13.89 7.08
CA ARG A 8 9.76 12.78 7.39
C ARG A 8 10.38 11.44 7.03
N SER A 9 10.06 10.43 7.81
CA SER A 9 10.51 9.05 7.58
C SER A 9 9.34 8.11 7.38
N ALA A 10 9.45 7.24 6.39
CA ALA A 10 8.37 6.36 5.95
C ALA A 10 8.78 4.88 5.94
N ILE A 11 7.85 3.99 6.27
CA ILE A 11 7.91 2.56 5.95
C ILE A 11 6.91 2.26 4.84
N VAL A 12 7.36 1.60 3.77
CA VAL A 12 6.50 1.12 2.68
C VAL A 12 6.62 -0.40 2.59
N THR A 13 5.57 -1.11 3.01
CA THR A 13 5.53 -2.57 2.91
C THR A 13 5.22 -3.00 1.48
N GLY A 14 5.85 -4.09 0.99
CA GLY A 14 5.77 -4.49 -0.41
C GLY A 14 6.41 -3.46 -1.36
N GLY A 15 7.45 -2.76 -0.91
CA GLY A 15 8.06 -1.63 -1.61
C GLY A 15 9.04 -1.99 -2.74
N SER A 16 9.28 -3.27 -3.01
CA SER A 16 10.26 -3.67 -4.03
C SER A 16 9.73 -3.66 -5.47
N LYS A 17 8.41 -3.63 -5.68
CA LYS A 17 7.77 -3.71 -7.01
C LYS A 17 6.45 -2.96 -7.05
N GLY A 18 5.98 -2.66 -8.29
CA GLY A 18 4.64 -2.14 -8.56
C GLY A 18 4.30 -0.86 -7.79
N ILE A 19 3.09 -0.81 -7.24
CA ILE A 19 2.57 0.37 -6.53
C ILE A 19 3.46 0.76 -5.33
N GLY A 20 3.91 -0.20 -4.54
CA GLY A 20 4.77 0.08 -3.39
C GLY A 20 6.11 0.69 -3.78
N PHE A 21 6.71 0.22 -4.88
CA PHE A 21 7.94 0.79 -5.44
C PHE A 21 7.71 2.24 -5.92
N ALA A 22 6.62 2.49 -6.65
CA ALA A 22 6.27 3.83 -7.14
C ALA A 22 6.01 4.80 -5.97
N ILE A 23 5.31 4.36 -4.92
CA ILE A 23 5.08 5.17 -3.71
C ILE A 23 6.42 5.50 -3.03
N ALA A 24 7.28 4.49 -2.83
CA ALA A 24 8.58 4.69 -2.21
C ALA A 24 9.48 5.65 -3.02
N THR A 25 9.45 5.54 -4.35
CA THR A 25 10.16 6.46 -5.26
C THR A 25 9.62 7.88 -5.15
N SER A 26 8.30 8.06 -5.17
CA SER A 26 7.64 9.36 -5.03
C SER A 26 7.98 10.02 -3.67
N PHE A 27 7.94 9.24 -2.58
CA PHE A 27 8.27 9.75 -1.25
C PHE A 27 9.74 10.17 -1.14
N ALA A 28 10.66 9.34 -1.64
CA ALA A 28 12.08 9.64 -1.62
C ALA A 28 12.46 10.85 -2.49
N SER A 29 11.85 10.99 -3.68
CA SER A 29 12.05 12.15 -4.56
C SER A 29 11.43 13.44 -4.00
N SER A 30 10.42 13.32 -3.13
CA SER A 30 9.82 14.44 -2.38
C SER A 30 10.58 14.79 -1.09
N GLY A 31 11.76 14.18 -0.84
CA GLY A 31 12.64 14.51 0.28
C GLY A 31 12.44 13.66 1.53
N GLY A 32 11.56 12.67 1.49
CA GLY A 32 11.35 11.74 2.61
C GLY A 32 12.46 10.69 2.74
N ASP A 33 12.76 10.29 3.97
CA ASP A 33 13.55 9.09 4.25
C ASP A 33 12.65 7.85 4.13
N VAL A 34 13.07 6.82 3.38
CA VAL A 34 12.17 5.70 3.05
C VAL A 34 12.81 4.35 3.34
N ALA A 35 12.17 3.56 4.19
CA ALA A 35 12.45 2.14 4.37
C ALA A 35 11.45 1.32 3.54
N ILE A 36 11.94 0.59 2.55
CA ILE A 36 11.11 -0.37 1.81
C ILE A 36 11.26 -1.76 2.41
N VAL A 37 10.14 -2.47 2.53
CA VAL A 37 10.10 -3.81 3.12
C VAL A 37 9.61 -4.82 2.10
N ALA A 38 10.36 -5.90 1.90
CA ALA A 38 9.98 -7.04 1.05
C ALA A 38 10.65 -8.33 1.54
N ARG A 39 10.23 -9.49 1.05
CA ARG A 39 10.77 -10.80 1.47
C ARG A 39 12.10 -11.15 0.80
N GLY A 40 12.21 -10.85 -0.49
CA GLY A 40 13.38 -11.25 -1.30
C GLY A 40 14.48 -10.19 -1.24
N GLN A 41 15.66 -10.57 -0.75
CA GLN A 41 16.80 -9.66 -0.60
C GLN A 41 17.25 -9.06 -1.94
N GLU A 42 17.46 -9.87 -2.96
CA GLU A 42 17.92 -9.41 -4.28
C GLU A 42 16.98 -8.36 -4.90
N SER A 43 15.66 -8.64 -4.91
CA SER A 43 14.67 -7.69 -5.43
C SER A 43 14.58 -6.40 -4.61
N LEU A 44 14.90 -6.49 -3.31
CA LEU A 44 14.94 -5.36 -2.41
C LEU A 44 16.15 -4.48 -2.69
N ASP A 45 17.32 -5.07 -2.88
CA ASP A 45 18.59 -4.37 -3.16
C ASP A 45 18.50 -3.63 -4.51
N ASP A 46 17.96 -4.29 -5.55
CA ASP A 46 17.69 -3.65 -6.85
C ASP A 46 16.73 -2.45 -6.69
N ALA A 47 15.63 -2.63 -5.97
CA ALA A 47 14.67 -1.56 -5.74
C ALA A 47 15.31 -0.37 -5.00
N VAL A 48 16.08 -0.61 -3.94
CA VAL A 48 16.82 0.44 -3.21
C VAL A 48 17.76 1.19 -4.14
N LYS A 49 18.53 0.48 -4.96
CA LYS A 49 19.46 1.09 -5.95
C LYS A 49 18.72 2.00 -6.92
N ARG A 50 17.57 1.55 -7.44
CA ARG A 50 16.77 2.33 -8.41
C ARG A 50 16.12 3.55 -7.75
N ILE A 51 15.54 3.42 -6.56
CA ILE A 51 14.92 4.54 -5.84
C ILE A 51 15.97 5.62 -5.53
N ARG A 52 17.18 5.22 -5.13
CA ARG A 52 18.27 6.15 -4.82
C ARG A 52 18.67 7.05 -6.00
N GLN A 53 18.38 6.67 -7.24
CA GLN A 53 18.71 7.49 -8.43
C GLN A 53 17.96 8.83 -8.44
N SER A 54 16.75 8.88 -7.85
CA SER A 54 15.93 10.11 -7.79
C SER A 54 15.68 10.60 -6.36
N ALA A 55 16.18 9.89 -5.36
CA ALA A 55 15.95 10.20 -3.96
C ALA A 55 16.67 11.48 -3.53
N LYS A 56 15.98 12.31 -2.76
CA LYS A 56 16.53 13.45 -2.02
C LYS A 56 16.72 13.15 -0.54
N GLY A 57 16.07 12.11 -0.02
CA GLY A 57 16.22 11.56 1.32
C GLY A 57 16.99 10.24 1.34
N LYS A 58 17.13 9.65 2.53
CA LYS A 58 17.78 8.34 2.70
C LYS A 58 16.85 7.22 2.25
N VAL A 59 17.41 6.16 1.68
CA VAL A 59 16.64 4.96 1.28
C VAL A 59 17.32 3.72 1.82
N THR A 60 16.58 2.88 2.53
CA THR A 60 17.02 1.59 3.05
C THR A 60 16.05 0.48 2.69
N GLY A 61 16.55 -0.76 2.66
CA GLY A 61 15.75 -1.96 2.47
C GLY A 61 15.78 -2.84 3.72
N VAL A 62 14.65 -3.42 4.07
CA VAL A 62 14.53 -4.38 5.17
C VAL A 62 13.89 -5.67 4.66
N ALA A 63 14.67 -6.75 4.61
CA ALA A 63 14.14 -8.06 4.21
C ALA A 63 13.32 -8.66 5.36
N ALA A 64 11.99 -8.70 5.20
CA ALA A 64 11.07 -9.21 6.22
C ALA A 64 9.77 -9.73 5.59
N ASP A 65 9.17 -10.75 6.20
CA ASP A 65 7.82 -11.21 5.88
C ASP A 65 6.81 -10.59 6.85
N VAL A 66 6.12 -9.55 6.40
CA VAL A 66 5.14 -8.81 7.21
C VAL A 66 3.86 -9.61 7.53
N ALA A 67 3.64 -10.78 6.94
CA ALA A 67 2.58 -11.67 7.38
C ALA A 67 2.80 -12.17 8.82
N THR A 68 4.04 -12.13 9.32
CA THR A 68 4.39 -12.57 10.67
C THR A 68 4.63 -11.39 11.62
N ALA A 69 4.35 -11.59 12.92
CA ALA A 69 4.64 -10.56 13.93
C ALA A 69 6.15 -10.24 14.01
N VAL A 70 7.01 -11.26 13.90
CA VAL A 70 8.47 -11.11 13.90
C VAL A 70 8.93 -10.29 12.70
N GLY A 71 8.36 -10.54 11.51
CA GLY A 71 8.71 -9.78 10.30
C GLY A 71 8.26 -8.31 10.39
N VAL A 72 7.10 -8.05 10.98
CA VAL A 72 6.64 -6.65 11.21
C VAL A 72 7.55 -5.94 12.22
N GLN A 73 7.94 -6.60 13.31
CA GLN A 73 8.89 -6.05 14.27
C GLN A 73 10.23 -5.73 13.60
N LYS A 74 10.78 -6.67 12.81
CA LYS A 74 12.02 -6.44 12.06
C LYS A 74 11.93 -5.26 11.09
N ALA A 75 10.79 -5.08 10.41
CA ALA A 75 10.56 -3.94 9.52
C ALA A 75 10.59 -2.61 10.30
N TYR A 76 9.93 -2.55 11.45
CA TYR A 76 9.93 -1.40 12.32
C TYR A 76 11.33 -1.08 12.87
N ASP A 77 12.01 -2.06 13.44
CA ASP A 77 13.35 -1.90 14.03
C ASP A 77 14.37 -1.44 12.98
N GLY A 78 14.31 -1.98 11.76
CA GLY A 78 15.17 -1.57 10.67
C GLY A 78 14.97 -0.10 10.26
N ALA A 79 13.72 0.37 10.23
CA ALA A 79 13.42 1.78 9.96
C ALA A 79 13.86 2.69 11.13
N MET A 80 13.62 2.25 12.36
CA MET A 80 14.08 2.98 13.57
C MET A 80 15.60 3.09 13.64
N ALA A 81 16.31 2.03 13.32
CA ALA A 81 17.78 2.05 13.26
C ALA A 81 18.32 3.00 12.18
N ALA A 82 17.64 3.09 11.03
CA ALA A 82 18.06 3.94 9.93
C ALA A 82 17.73 5.43 10.14
N PHE A 83 16.60 5.74 10.77
CA PHE A 83 16.04 7.10 10.78
C PHE A 83 15.74 7.66 12.18
N GLY A 84 15.75 6.83 13.21
CA GLY A 84 15.44 7.22 14.61
C GLY A 84 13.96 7.45 14.88
N LYS A 85 13.10 7.46 13.85
CA LYS A 85 11.64 7.66 13.95
C LYS A 85 10.91 7.08 12.76
N VAL A 86 9.59 6.93 12.90
CA VAL A 86 8.67 6.61 11.78
C VAL A 86 7.51 7.60 11.83
N ASP A 87 7.37 8.40 10.79
CA ASP A 87 6.30 9.41 10.67
C ASP A 87 5.18 8.95 9.74
N ILE A 88 5.51 8.10 8.75
CA ILE A 88 4.58 7.66 7.73
C ILE A 88 4.66 6.13 7.59
N ILE A 89 3.51 5.47 7.50
CA ILE A 89 3.47 4.06 7.08
C ILE A 89 2.52 3.88 5.90
N VAL A 90 2.97 3.06 4.94
CA VAL A 90 2.15 2.61 3.83
C VAL A 90 2.01 1.09 3.92
N ASN A 91 0.83 0.64 4.33
CA ASN A 91 0.46 -0.76 4.39
C ASN A 91 0.03 -1.23 3.00
N ASN A 92 1.02 -1.59 2.17
CA ASN A 92 0.81 -1.95 0.77
C ASN A 92 1.02 -3.45 0.49
N ALA A 93 1.77 -4.16 1.32
CA ALA A 93 2.03 -5.59 1.09
C ALA A 93 0.73 -6.38 0.93
N GLY A 94 0.64 -7.15 -0.14
CA GLY A 94 -0.53 -7.96 -0.43
C GLY A 94 -0.46 -8.62 -1.80
N THR A 95 -1.19 -9.72 -1.94
CA THR A 95 -1.43 -10.44 -3.19
C THR A 95 -2.92 -10.62 -3.40
N SER A 96 -3.37 -10.87 -4.62
CA SER A 96 -4.77 -11.21 -4.89
C SER A 96 -5.01 -12.68 -4.54
N ALA A 97 -6.03 -12.96 -3.72
CA ALA A 97 -6.54 -14.30 -3.46
C ALA A 97 -8.01 -14.34 -3.87
N THR A 98 -8.30 -15.08 -4.92
CA THR A 98 -9.65 -15.18 -5.54
C THR A 98 -9.93 -16.63 -5.90
N GLY A 99 -11.19 -17.01 -5.83
CA GLY A 99 -11.66 -18.36 -6.20
C GLY A 99 -13.09 -18.59 -5.74
N PRO A 100 -13.72 -19.70 -6.21
CA PRO A 100 -15.06 -20.10 -5.79
C PRO A 100 -15.11 -20.33 -4.27
N PHE A 101 -16.23 -19.96 -3.65
CA PHE A 101 -16.39 -20.04 -2.19
C PHE A 101 -16.22 -21.48 -1.67
N GLU A 102 -16.72 -22.47 -2.38
CA GLU A 102 -16.61 -23.89 -2.02
C GLU A 102 -15.16 -24.43 -1.98
N LYS A 103 -14.20 -23.69 -2.56
CA LYS A 103 -12.75 -24.00 -2.51
C LYS A 103 -11.99 -23.17 -1.50
N LEU A 104 -12.67 -22.26 -0.80
CA LEU A 104 -12.05 -21.43 0.22
C LEU A 104 -11.87 -22.24 1.50
N THR A 105 -10.61 -22.39 1.95
CA THR A 105 -10.30 -23.02 3.24
C THR A 105 -9.98 -21.94 4.30
N ASP A 106 -10.02 -22.35 5.56
CA ASP A 106 -9.66 -21.48 6.69
C ASP A 106 -8.21 -21.00 6.58
N GLU A 107 -7.29 -21.85 6.09
CA GLU A 107 -5.88 -21.51 5.93
C GLU A 107 -5.68 -20.42 4.85
N VAL A 108 -6.41 -20.51 3.75
CA VAL A 108 -6.37 -19.49 2.69
C VAL A 108 -6.89 -18.16 3.23
N MET A 109 -7.99 -18.19 3.98
CA MET A 109 -8.57 -17.00 4.60
C MET A 109 -7.62 -16.40 5.64
N GLN A 110 -7.04 -17.22 6.52
CA GLN A 110 -6.11 -16.77 7.56
C GLN A 110 -4.83 -16.17 6.94
N THR A 111 -4.27 -16.81 5.91
CA THR A 111 -3.09 -16.30 5.19
C THR A 111 -3.35 -14.91 4.59
N ASP A 112 -4.52 -14.70 4.01
CA ASP A 112 -4.93 -13.42 3.43
C ASP A 112 -5.10 -12.35 4.50
N LEU A 113 -5.72 -12.68 5.63
CA LEU A 113 -5.88 -11.80 6.78
C LEU A 113 -4.53 -11.44 7.43
N ASP A 114 -3.64 -12.42 7.63
CA ASP A 114 -2.33 -12.19 8.22
C ASP A 114 -1.51 -11.20 7.40
N LEU A 115 -1.50 -11.37 6.07
CA LEU A 115 -0.73 -10.52 5.17
C LEU A 115 -1.32 -9.10 5.03
N LYS A 116 -2.65 -8.94 5.01
CA LYS A 116 -3.29 -7.68 4.61
C LYS A 116 -3.89 -6.89 5.77
N LEU A 117 -4.41 -7.60 6.79
CA LEU A 117 -5.04 -6.97 7.95
C LEU A 117 -4.10 -6.96 9.16
N PHE A 118 -3.64 -8.14 9.59
CA PHE A 118 -2.81 -8.24 10.78
C PHE A 118 -1.43 -7.60 10.59
N ALA A 119 -0.84 -7.63 9.39
CA ALA A 119 0.39 -6.89 9.10
C ALA A 119 0.21 -5.38 9.34
N ALA A 120 -0.87 -4.80 8.80
CA ALA A 120 -1.18 -3.38 8.99
C ALA A 120 -1.45 -3.05 10.47
N LEU A 121 -2.27 -3.88 11.15
CA LEU A 121 -2.60 -3.70 12.56
C LEU A 121 -1.36 -3.75 13.44
N ARG A 122 -0.48 -4.73 13.24
CA ARG A 122 0.77 -4.90 14.00
C ARG A 122 1.70 -3.72 13.79
N LEU A 123 1.90 -3.27 12.55
CA LEU A 123 2.77 -2.12 12.26
C LEU A 123 2.20 -0.82 12.81
N CYS A 124 0.89 -0.58 12.65
CA CYS A 124 0.21 0.56 13.26
C CYS A 124 0.44 0.60 14.78
N ARG A 125 0.29 -0.54 15.47
CA ARG A 125 0.47 -0.62 16.93
C ARG A 125 1.89 -0.22 17.36
N LEU A 126 2.92 -0.57 16.59
CA LEU A 126 4.31 -0.20 16.89
C LEU A 126 4.60 1.29 16.72
N VAL A 127 4.05 1.92 15.67
CA VAL A 127 4.30 3.34 15.40
C VAL A 127 3.38 4.29 16.19
N TRP A 128 2.23 3.80 16.64
CA TRP A 128 1.15 4.60 17.22
C TRP A 128 1.56 5.46 18.41
N PRO A 129 2.29 4.94 19.43
CA PRO A 129 2.69 5.75 20.59
C PRO A 129 3.54 6.95 20.19
N GLN A 130 4.57 6.74 19.36
CA GLN A 130 5.49 7.79 18.95
C GLN A 130 4.82 8.84 18.03
N MET A 131 3.87 8.43 17.17
CA MET A 131 3.11 9.36 16.33
C MET A 131 2.22 10.27 17.20
N LYS A 132 1.54 9.70 18.20
CA LYS A 132 0.70 10.45 19.14
C LYS A 132 1.51 11.44 19.96
N GLU A 133 2.65 11.01 20.50
CA GLU A 133 3.56 11.84 21.29
C GLU A 133 4.07 13.06 20.50
N ARG A 134 4.49 12.83 19.24
CA ARG A 134 4.95 13.90 18.35
C ARG A 134 3.82 14.73 17.74
N LYS A 135 2.55 14.36 17.97
CA LYS A 135 1.36 14.98 17.37
C LYS A 135 1.46 15.09 15.85
N TRP A 136 2.00 14.05 15.23
CA TRP A 136 2.11 13.95 13.78
C TRP A 136 2.26 12.50 13.34
N GLY A 137 1.45 12.07 12.39
CA GLY A 137 1.54 10.76 11.76
C GLY A 137 0.68 10.68 10.51
N ARG A 138 1.09 9.83 9.56
CA ARG A 138 0.31 9.52 8.36
C ARG A 138 0.29 8.02 8.14
N ILE A 139 -0.89 7.45 8.08
CA ILE A 139 -1.11 6.02 7.85
C ILE A 139 -1.93 5.86 6.57
N ILE A 140 -1.38 5.16 5.59
CA ILE A 140 -2.02 4.92 4.31
C ILE A 140 -2.19 3.41 4.12
N ASN A 141 -3.43 2.95 4.11
CA ASN A 141 -3.78 1.56 3.87
C ASN A 141 -4.11 1.35 2.39
N ILE A 142 -3.31 0.55 1.69
CA ILE A 142 -3.59 0.21 0.29
C ILE A 142 -4.58 -0.94 0.28
N LEU A 143 -5.78 -0.65 -0.15
CA LEU A 143 -6.87 -1.61 -0.29
C LEU A 143 -7.18 -1.83 -1.79
N ASN A 144 -8.35 -2.35 -2.11
CA ASN A 144 -8.86 -2.37 -3.47
C ASN A 144 -10.36 -2.02 -3.51
N VAL A 145 -10.88 -1.72 -4.68
CA VAL A 145 -12.29 -1.37 -4.86
C VAL A 145 -13.27 -2.47 -4.41
N GLY A 146 -12.82 -3.73 -4.32
CA GLY A 146 -13.60 -4.83 -3.76
C GLY A 146 -13.89 -4.70 -2.27
N ALA A 147 -13.24 -3.76 -1.55
CA ALA A 147 -13.62 -3.42 -0.17
C ALA A 147 -14.99 -2.73 -0.09
N LYS A 148 -15.36 -1.96 -1.11
CA LYS A 148 -16.65 -1.26 -1.23
C LYS A 148 -17.66 -2.03 -2.09
N ALA A 149 -17.19 -2.64 -3.18
CA ALA A 149 -18.00 -3.35 -4.17
C ALA A 149 -17.46 -4.77 -4.40
N PRO A 150 -17.65 -5.69 -3.44
CA PRO A 150 -17.17 -7.07 -3.57
C PRO A 150 -17.86 -7.79 -4.74
N ARG A 151 -17.08 -8.61 -5.45
CA ARG A 151 -17.59 -9.43 -6.55
C ARG A 151 -17.61 -10.91 -6.16
N ALA A 152 -18.40 -11.71 -6.84
CA ALA A 152 -18.34 -13.15 -6.69
C ALA A 152 -16.89 -13.66 -6.89
N ASN A 153 -16.56 -14.76 -6.24
CA ASN A 153 -15.23 -15.39 -6.26
C ASN A 153 -14.08 -14.56 -5.67
N SER A 154 -14.35 -13.52 -4.89
CA SER A 154 -13.31 -12.65 -4.30
C SER A 154 -13.29 -12.65 -2.78
N ALA A 155 -13.89 -13.69 -2.14
CA ALA A 155 -14.11 -13.71 -0.70
C ALA A 155 -12.85 -13.41 0.15
N PRO A 156 -11.68 -14.07 -0.02
CA PRO A 156 -10.53 -13.75 0.82
C PRO A 156 -10.12 -12.28 0.71
N THR A 157 -9.85 -11.82 -0.49
CA THR A 157 -9.37 -10.46 -0.73
C THR A 157 -10.41 -9.39 -0.38
N SER A 158 -11.68 -9.57 -0.73
CA SER A 158 -12.71 -8.56 -0.44
C SER A 158 -12.99 -8.44 1.05
N VAL A 159 -13.02 -9.56 1.79
CA VAL A 159 -13.24 -9.57 3.24
C VAL A 159 -12.09 -8.88 3.98
N SER A 160 -10.84 -9.27 3.70
CA SER A 160 -9.68 -8.64 4.34
C SER A 160 -9.57 -7.15 4.03
N ARG A 161 -9.91 -6.72 2.82
CA ARG A 161 -9.89 -5.31 2.41
C ARG A 161 -11.05 -4.51 3.02
N ALA A 162 -12.25 -5.08 3.15
CA ALA A 162 -13.36 -4.46 3.87
C ALA A 162 -13.04 -4.28 5.36
N ALA A 163 -12.42 -5.29 5.99
CA ALA A 163 -11.91 -5.16 7.35
C ALA A 163 -10.85 -4.05 7.47
N GLY A 164 -9.93 -3.95 6.50
CA GLY A 164 -8.94 -2.86 6.43
C GLY A 164 -9.58 -1.47 6.28
N MET A 165 -10.71 -1.37 5.57
CA MET A 165 -11.47 -0.11 5.44
C MET A 165 -12.11 0.28 6.77
N ALA A 166 -12.74 -0.66 7.49
CA ALA A 166 -13.27 -0.43 8.82
C ALA A 166 -12.16 -0.03 9.81
N PHE A 167 -11.01 -0.73 9.78
CA PHE A 167 -9.83 -0.41 10.58
C PHE A 167 -9.32 1.00 10.32
N THR A 168 -9.25 1.43 9.05
CA THR A 168 -8.90 2.80 8.66
C THR A 168 -9.80 3.82 9.34
N LYS A 169 -11.12 3.60 9.33
CA LYS A 169 -12.09 4.52 9.92
C LYS A 169 -11.99 4.61 11.44
N VAL A 170 -11.82 3.47 12.11
CA VAL A 170 -11.62 3.43 13.57
C VAL A 170 -10.36 4.21 13.96
N LEU A 171 -9.21 3.89 13.36
CA LEU A 171 -7.96 4.58 13.70
C LEU A 171 -7.99 6.07 13.37
N SER A 172 -8.71 6.49 12.33
CA SER A 172 -8.80 7.91 11.98
C SER A 172 -9.46 8.73 13.09
N GLY A 173 -10.50 8.19 13.73
CA GLY A 173 -11.17 8.84 14.87
C GLY A 173 -10.26 8.94 16.09
N GLU A 174 -9.54 7.86 16.40
CA GLU A 174 -8.63 7.82 17.54
C GLU A 174 -7.35 8.67 17.32
N GLY A 175 -6.90 8.78 16.07
CA GLY A 175 -5.68 9.50 15.69
C GLY A 175 -5.87 11.01 15.53
N ALA A 176 -7.04 11.44 15.08
CA ALA A 176 -7.31 12.84 14.74
C ALA A 176 -6.97 13.85 15.85
N PRO A 177 -7.29 13.62 17.15
CA PRO A 177 -6.91 14.53 18.23
C PRO A 177 -5.38 14.70 18.40
N HIS A 178 -4.61 13.78 17.81
CA HIS A 178 -3.14 13.76 17.86
C HIS A 178 -2.50 14.12 16.51
N ASN A 179 -3.28 14.61 15.53
CA ASN A 179 -2.82 14.86 14.16
C ASN A 179 -2.20 13.60 13.50
N VAL A 180 -2.69 12.42 13.88
CA VAL A 180 -2.39 11.15 13.21
C VAL A 180 -3.52 10.86 12.24
N LEU A 181 -3.26 11.06 10.94
CA LEU A 181 -4.26 10.92 9.89
C LEU A 181 -4.18 9.54 9.25
N VAL A 182 -5.32 8.90 9.11
CA VAL A 182 -5.40 7.52 8.61
C VAL A 182 -6.37 7.46 7.44
N ASN A 183 -5.88 7.08 6.26
CA ASN A 183 -6.66 7.01 5.04
C ASN A 183 -6.42 5.70 4.29
N ALA A 184 -7.35 5.32 3.47
CA ALA A 184 -7.23 4.19 2.55
C ALA A 184 -7.22 4.66 1.09
N LEU A 185 -6.39 4.01 0.26
CA LEU A 185 -6.40 4.14 -1.19
C LEU A 185 -6.84 2.82 -1.80
N LEU A 186 -7.89 2.86 -2.62
CA LEU A 186 -8.50 1.68 -3.22
C LEU A 186 -8.02 1.51 -4.65
N VAL A 187 -7.23 0.47 -4.85
CA VAL A 187 -6.64 0.12 -6.15
C VAL A 187 -7.72 -0.42 -7.09
N GLY A 188 -7.82 0.18 -8.25
CA GLY A 188 -8.57 -0.35 -9.38
C GLY A 188 -7.71 -1.29 -10.23
N LEU A 189 -7.56 -0.93 -11.50
CA LEU A 189 -6.71 -1.64 -12.46
C LEU A 189 -5.46 -0.81 -12.72
N ILE A 190 -4.34 -1.21 -12.11
CA ILE A 190 -3.05 -0.52 -12.20
C ILE A 190 -2.02 -1.45 -12.85
N GLU A 191 -1.10 -0.89 -13.62
CA GLU A 191 0.02 -1.63 -14.22
C GLU A 191 0.79 -2.42 -13.18
N ALA A 192 0.97 -3.72 -13.47
CA ALA A 192 1.73 -4.61 -12.61
C ALA A 192 2.24 -5.81 -13.41
N ASP A 193 3.38 -6.38 -12.99
CA ASP A 193 3.96 -7.58 -13.60
C ASP A 193 2.98 -8.75 -13.67
N GLN A 194 2.02 -8.84 -12.75
CA GLN A 194 0.99 -9.86 -12.77
C GLN A 194 0.18 -9.90 -14.07
N HIS A 195 -0.03 -8.76 -14.73
CA HIS A 195 -0.76 -8.72 -16.01
C HIS A 195 0.08 -9.29 -17.14
N VAL A 196 1.38 -9.03 -17.14
CA VAL A 196 2.34 -9.62 -18.09
C VAL A 196 2.38 -11.14 -17.93
N GLN A 197 2.47 -11.62 -16.68
CA GLN A 197 2.48 -13.05 -16.39
C GLN A 197 1.13 -13.73 -16.74
N ALA A 198 0.02 -13.05 -16.48
CA ALA A 198 -1.30 -13.56 -16.82
C ALA A 198 -1.51 -13.65 -18.34
N ALA A 199 -1.07 -12.68 -19.12
CA ALA A 199 -1.10 -12.73 -20.59
C ALA A 199 -0.25 -13.89 -21.11
N LYS A 200 0.99 -14.04 -20.62
CA LYS A 200 1.89 -15.17 -20.98
C LYS A 200 1.24 -16.52 -20.66
N LYS A 201 0.65 -16.68 -19.47
CA LYS A 201 -0.02 -17.94 -19.08
C LYS A 201 -1.22 -18.28 -19.95
N LYS A 202 -1.91 -17.27 -20.49
CA LYS A 202 -3.03 -17.42 -21.40
C LYS A 202 -2.62 -17.60 -22.88
N GLY A 203 -1.34 -17.39 -23.20
CA GLY A 203 -0.83 -17.46 -24.56
C GLY A 203 -1.37 -16.36 -25.47
N ILE A 204 -1.71 -15.18 -24.92
CA ILE A 204 -2.25 -14.03 -25.67
C ILE A 204 -1.34 -12.82 -25.59
N PRO A 205 -1.34 -11.91 -26.58
CA PRO A 205 -0.62 -10.65 -26.51
C PRO A 205 -1.03 -9.83 -25.28
N LEU A 206 -0.06 -9.14 -24.66
CA LEU A 206 -0.32 -8.29 -23.50
C LEU A 206 -1.35 -7.19 -23.82
N ALA A 207 -1.28 -6.62 -25.02
CA ALA A 207 -2.22 -5.60 -25.48
C ALA A 207 -3.68 -6.11 -25.46
N ASP A 208 -3.91 -7.34 -25.96
CA ASP A 208 -5.24 -7.94 -26.00
C ASP A 208 -5.74 -8.27 -24.59
N HIS A 209 -4.83 -8.72 -23.71
CA HIS A 209 -5.15 -8.96 -22.31
C HIS A 209 -5.58 -7.66 -21.61
N ILE A 210 -4.82 -6.58 -21.80
CA ILE A 210 -5.14 -5.26 -21.26
C ILE A 210 -6.45 -4.73 -21.83
N ALA A 211 -6.66 -4.80 -23.17
CA ALA A 211 -7.89 -4.34 -23.81
C ALA A 211 -9.13 -5.07 -23.25
N ALA A 212 -9.02 -6.38 -23.02
CA ALA A 212 -10.10 -7.15 -22.39
C ALA A 212 -10.39 -6.71 -20.94
N MET A 213 -9.37 -6.35 -20.18
CA MET A 213 -9.50 -5.93 -18.78
C MET A 213 -10.05 -4.50 -18.65
N THR A 214 -9.81 -3.64 -19.61
CA THR A 214 -10.19 -2.21 -19.57
C THR A 214 -11.58 -1.93 -20.09
N LYS A 215 -12.30 -2.92 -20.62
CA LYS A 215 -13.67 -2.75 -21.11
C LYS A 215 -14.62 -2.11 -20.09
N ASP A 216 -14.41 -2.45 -18.79
CA ASP A 216 -15.22 -1.95 -17.67
C ASP A 216 -14.57 -0.73 -16.98
N VAL A 217 -13.55 -0.12 -17.57
CA VAL A 217 -12.90 1.07 -17.02
C VAL A 217 -13.35 2.29 -17.83
N PRO A 218 -14.12 3.23 -17.26
CA PRO A 218 -14.60 4.41 -17.98
C PRO A 218 -13.50 5.24 -18.65
N LEU A 219 -12.30 5.34 -18.04
CA LEU A 219 -11.15 6.01 -18.67
C LEU A 219 -10.52 5.20 -19.83
N GLY A 220 -10.98 3.99 -20.13
CA GLY A 220 -10.55 3.17 -21.27
C GLY A 220 -9.12 2.64 -21.19
N ARG A 221 -8.42 2.77 -20.06
CA ARG A 221 -7.03 2.33 -19.88
C ARG A 221 -6.76 1.81 -18.49
N ILE A 222 -5.65 1.10 -18.33
CA ILE A 222 -5.10 0.84 -17.00
C ILE A 222 -4.41 2.11 -16.46
N GLY A 223 -4.40 2.28 -15.13
CA GLY A 223 -3.67 3.34 -14.46
C GLY A 223 -2.19 2.98 -14.32
N ARG A 224 -1.33 3.99 -14.28
CA ARG A 224 0.10 3.82 -13.99
C ARG A 224 0.33 3.82 -12.48
N ALA A 225 1.37 3.13 -12.04
CA ALA A 225 1.72 3.07 -10.61
C ALA A 225 2.05 4.47 -10.03
N GLU A 226 2.60 5.37 -10.86
CA GLU A 226 2.90 6.75 -10.48
C GLU A 226 1.64 7.57 -10.21
N GLU A 227 0.55 7.35 -10.96
CA GLU A 227 -0.74 8.03 -10.74
C GLU A 227 -1.31 7.67 -9.36
N PHE A 228 -1.10 6.42 -8.94
CA PHE A 228 -1.46 5.97 -7.60
C PHE A 228 -0.54 6.56 -6.52
N ALA A 229 0.77 6.58 -6.78
CA ALA A 229 1.78 7.11 -5.88
C ALA A 229 1.60 8.61 -5.60
N ASN A 230 1.14 9.38 -6.60
CA ASN A 230 0.87 10.82 -6.45
C ASN A 230 -0.15 11.10 -5.34
N MET A 231 -1.25 10.33 -5.29
CA MET A 231 -2.26 10.47 -4.23
C MET A 231 -1.69 10.03 -2.86
N ALA A 232 -0.90 8.97 -2.83
CA ALA A 232 -0.24 8.55 -1.59
C ALA A 232 0.70 9.64 -1.06
N CYS A 233 1.48 10.27 -1.94
CA CYS A 233 2.40 11.36 -1.59
C CYS A 233 1.65 12.60 -1.10
N PHE A 234 0.55 12.96 -1.75
CA PHE A 234 -0.33 14.04 -1.32
C PHE A 234 -0.86 13.80 0.10
N LEU A 235 -1.43 12.62 0.39
CA LEU A 235 -1.96 12.28 1.72
C LEU A 235 -0.87 12.16 2.79
N ALA A 236 0.36 11.80 2.42
CA ALA A 236 1.50 11.72 3.32
C ALA A 236 2.05 13.11 3.70
N SER A 237 1.80 14.12 2.90
CA SER A 237 2.31 15.49 3.07
C SER A 237 1.37 16.37 3.91
N ASP A 238 1.82 17.57 4.21
CA ASP A 238 0.99 18.58 4.87
C ASP A 238 -0.12 19.13 3.95
N ALA A 239 -0.03 18.93 2.62
CA ALA A 239 -1.10 19.26 1.69
C ALA A 239 -2.38 18.44 1.93
N GLY A 240 -2.25 17.19 2.46
CA GLY A 240 -3.36 16.33 2.85
C GLY A 240 -3.82 16.48 4.31
N SER A 241 -3.38 17.53 5.03
CA SER A 241 -3.54 17.67 6.50
C SER A 241 -4.98 17.76 7.01
N TYR A 242 -5.96 17.97 6.15
CA TYR A 242 -7.39 17.99 6.54
C TYR A 242 -8.19 16.80 6.01
N ILE A 243 -7.49 15.72 5.61
CA ILE A 243 -8.11 14.50 5.07
C ILE A 243 -7.77 13.32 5.99
N THR A 244 -8.79 12.75 6.63
CA THR A 244 -8.66 11.55 7.46
C THR A 244 -9.94 10.72 7.44
N GLY A 245 -9.81 9.40 7.56
CA GLY A 245 -10.92 8.46 7.60
C GLY A 245 -11.61 8.25 6.27
N THR A 246 -10.94 8.56 5.14
CA THR A 246 -11.46 8.36 3.79
C THR A 246 -10.97 7.05 3.19
N ALA A 247 -11.72 6.57 2.19
CA ALA A 247 -11.36 5.47 1.32
C ALA A 247 -11.52 5.94 -0.13
N ILE A 248 -10.41 6.37 -0.74
CA ILE A 248 -10.40 7.04 -2.04
C ILE A 248 -10.17 6.02 -3.15
N ASN A 249 -11.08 5.95 -4.12
CA ASN A 249 -10.94 5.10 -5.29
C ASN A 249 -9.91 5.72 -6.27
N ILE A 250 -8.94 4.92 -6.70
CA ILE A 250 -7.99 5.26 -7.77
C ILE A 250 -8.11 4.16 -8.81
N ASP A 251 -9.10 4.27 -9.68
CA ASP A 251 -9.59 3.14 -10.45
C ASP A 251 -10.10 3.49 -11.85
N GLY A 252 -9.97 4.73 -12.28
CA GLY A 252 -10.45 5.20 -13.58
C GLY A 252 -11.97 5.18 -13.73
N GLY A 253 -12.70 5.24 -12.60
CA GLY A 253 -14.17 5.20 -12.57
C GLY A 253 -14.76 3.77 -12.59
N ARG A 254 -13.93 2.75 -12.37
CA ARG A 254 -14.34 1.34 -12.46
C ARG A 254 -15.29 0.89 -11.36
N SER A 255 -15.18 1.47 -10.16
CA SER A 255 -16.05 1.12 -9.04
C SER A 255 -17.48 1.62 -9.30
N PRO A 256 -18.51 0.80 -9.05
CA PRO A 256 -19.89 1.25 -9.16
C PRO A 256 -20.34 2.13 -7.98
N VAL A 257 -19.45 2.33 -7.01
CA VAL A 257 -19.72 3.12 -5.80
C VAL A 257 -18.56 4.08 -5.50
N VAL A 258 -18.88 5.22 -4.92
CA VAL A 258 -17.96 6.27 -4.48
C VAL A 258 -17.32 5.94 -3.13
#